data_d14ab0ab14bdc55ec6142ec25d4fc118
#
_entry.id   d14ab0ab14bdc55ec6142ec25d4fc118
#
_cell.length_a   1.000
_cell.length_b   1.000
_cell.length_c   1.000
_cell.angle_alpha   90.00
_cell.angle_beta   90.00
_cell.angle_gamma   90.00
#
_symmetry.space_group_name_H-M   'P 1'
#
loop_
_entity.id
_entity.type
_entity.pdbx_description
1 polymer ?
#
loop_
_entity_poly.entity_id
_entity_poly.type
_entity_poly.pdbx_seq_one_letter_code
_entity_poly.pdbx_strand_id
1 'polypeptide(L)'
;MRIAVLDDDPVQTDLVCQVLTTAGHACFPFNRGTDLVNQLRRESFDMLILDWQVPDLSGPEVLHWAREKLEPKIPVLFMTNRSSEDDIIAGLAAGADDYMIKPLRRGELLARTQALLRRAYPAFNPINQIQFGPYVFETRSGHLTLNGQMIEVTQKEFDLALLFFRNLGRP
;
A
#
# COMPACT_ATOMS: atom_id res chain seq x y z
N MET A 1 -1.08 6.63 -1.05
CA MET A 1 -0.52 5.55 -1.88
C MET A 1 -1.46 5.28 -3.04
N ARG A 2 -0.92 4.96 -4.21
CA ARG A 2 -1.65 4.59 -5.44
C ARG A 2 -1.74 3.07 -5.51
N ILE A 3 -2.96 2.53 -5.47
CA ILE A 3 -3.19 1.08 -5.42
C ILE A 3 -4.01 0.68 -6.65
N ALA A 4 -3.48 -0.23 -7.48
CA ALA A 4 -4.21 -0.82 -8.58
C ALA A 4 -4.92 -2.10 -8.12
N VAL A 5 -6.17 -2.25 -8.50
CA VAL A 5 -7.02 -3.40 -8.14
C VAL A 5 -7.51 -4.08 -9.42
N LEU A 6 -7.21 -5.35 -9.58
CA LEU A 6 -7.63 -6.18 -10.71
C LEU A 6 -8.62 -7.23 -10.24
N ASP A 7 -9.85 -7.16 -10.73
CA ASP A 7 -10.91 -8.15 -10.53
C ASP A 7 -11.94 -7.96 -11.65
N ASP A 8 -12.41 -9.02 -12.26
CA ASP A 8 -13.41 -8.96 -13.34
C ASP A 8 -14.83 -8.68 -12.83
N ASP A 9 -15.05 -8.80 -11.51
CA ASP A 9 -16.30 -8.41 -10.85
C ASP A 9 -16.26 -6.92 -10.41
N PRO A 10 -17.04 -6.04 -11.06
CA PRO A 10 -17.10 -4.62 -10.68
C PRO A 10 -17.54 -4.38 -9.24
N VAL A 11 -18.37 -5.24 -8.68
CA VAL A 11 -18.83 -5.13 -7.29
C VAL A 11 -17.67 -5.34 -6.31
N GLN A 12 -16.78 -6.26 -6.63
CA GLN A 12 -15.58 -6.52 -5.84
C GLN A 12 -14.60 -5.35 -5.92
N THR A 13 -14.31 -4.85 -7.14
CA THR A 13 -13.42 -3.70 -7.32
C THR A 13 -13.96 -2.46 -6.61
N ASP A 14 -15.26 -2.20 -6.69
CA ASP A 14 -15.91 -1.07 -6.02
C ASP A 14 -15.81 -1.18 -4.49
N LEU A 15 -16.05 -2.37 -3.93
CA LEU A 15 -15.91 -2.63 -2.50
C LEU A 15 -14.47 -2.38 -2.01
N VAL A 16 -13.49 -2.93 -2.72
CA VAL A 16 -12.07 -2.75 -2.39
C VAL A 16 -11.69 -1.27 -2.48
N CYS A 17 -12.06 -0.61 -3.57
CA CYS A 17 -11.76 0.81 -3.77
C CYS A 17 -12.42 1.69 -2.70
N GLN A 18 -13.66 1.39 -2.30
CA GLN A 18 -14.32 2.12 -1.21
C GLN A 18 -13.55 2.01 0.10
N VAL A 19 -13.12 0.79 0.47
CA VAL A 19 -12.36 0.55 1.71
C VAL A 19 -11.02 1.30 1.68
N LEU A 20 -10.29 1.21 0.58
CA LEU A 20 -8.97 1.81 0.46
C LEU A 20 -9.03 3.35 0.36
N THR A 21 -10.02 3.89 -0.34
CA THR A 21 -10.22 5.34 -0.44
C THR A 21 -10.61 5.95 0.90
N THR A 22 -11.46 5.27 1.67
CA THR A 22 -11.80 5.68 3.04
C THR A 22 -10.57 5.70 3.95
N ALA A 23 -9.59 4.85 3.69
CA ALA A 23 -8.30 4.82 4.40
C ALA A 23 -7.26 5.82 3.86
N GLY A 24 -7.61 6.68 2.90
CA GLY A 24 -6.75 7.74 2.36
C GLY A 24 -5.85 7.31 1.19
N HIS A 25 -6.11 6.15 0.56
CA HIS A 25 -5.38 5.70 -0.62
C HIS A 25 -6.12 6.11 -1.90
N ALA A 26 -5.37 6.32 -2.99
CA ALA A 26 -5.93 6.45 -4.33
C ALA A 26 -6.07 5.06 -4.95
N CYS A 27 -7.28 4.63 -5.27
CA CYS A 27 -7.58 3.31 -5.80
C CYS A 27 -7.94 3.39 -7.30
N PHE A 28 -7.39 2.46 -8.08
CA PHE A 28 -7.57 2.39 -9.52
C PHE A 28 -8.05 0.99 -9.91
N PRO A 29 -9.35 0.84 -10.26
CA PRO A 29 -9.94 -0.44 -10.61
C PRO A 29 -9.61 -0.82 -12.06
N PHE A 30 -9.36 -2.11 -12.29
CA PHE A 30 -9.18 -2.73 -13.59
C PHE A 30 -9.97 -4.04 -13.65
N ASN A 31 -10.66 -4.28 -14.76
CA ASN A 31 -11.44 -5.49 -14.97
C ASN A 31 -10.74 -6.48 -15.91
N ARG A 32 -9.60 -6.10 -16.47
CA ARG A 32 -8.79 -6.91 -17.39
C ARG A 32 -7.32 -6.76 -17.07
N GLY A 33 -6.61 -7.88 -17.09
CA GLY A 33 -5.18 -7.92 -16.82
C GLY A 33 -4.36 -7.16 -17.86
N THR A 34 -4.76 -7.20 -19.13
CA THR A 34 -4.10 -6.44 -20.21
C THR A 34 -4.20 -4.93 -20.00
N ASP A 35 -5.33 -4.42 -19.51
CA ASP A 35 -5.51 -2.99 -19.24
C ASP A 35 -4.61 -2.54 -18.09
N LEU A 36 -4.55 -3.36 -17.03
CA LEU A 36 -3.64 -3.11 -15.91
C LEU A 36 -2.17 -3.09 -16.37
N VAL A 37 -1.72 -4.08 -17.14
CA VAL A 37 -0.34 -4.12 -17.66
C VAL A 37 -0.03 -2.92 -18.53
N ASN A 38 -0.96 -2.50 -19.40
CA ASN A 38 -0.79 -1.30 -20.22
C ASN A 38 -0.68 -0.03 -19.38
N GLN A 39 -1.43 0.05 -18.28
CA GLN A 39 -1.33 1.19 -17.37
C GLN A 39 -0.02 1.18 -16.57
N LEU A 40 0.44 0.02 -16.10
CA LEU A 40 1.72 -0.16 -15.41
C LEU A 40 2.95 0.24 -16.25
N ARG A 41 2.83 0.24 -17.57
CA ARG A 41 3.88 0.73 -18.48
C ARG A 41 3.96 2.26 -18.55
N ARG A 42 2.89 2.94 -18.16
CA ARG A 42 2.75 4.40 -18.30
C ARG A 42 2.80 5.14 -16.96
N GLU A 43 2.34 4.49 -15.90
CA GLU A 43 2.22 5.07 -14.58
C GLU A 43 2.74 4.13 -13.51
N SER A 44 3.23 4.70 -12.41
CA SER A 44 3.67 3.96 -11.23
C SER A 44 2.52 3.76 -10.24
N PHE A 45 2.51 2.60 -9.60
CA PHE A 45 1.66 2.26 -8.48
C PHE A 45 2.51 1.82 -7.30
N ASP A 46 1.95 1.98 -6.09
CA ASP A 46 2.64 1.63 -4.85
C ASP A 46 2.29 0.21 -4.39
N MET A 47 1.20 -0.36 -4.90
CA MET A 47 0.75 -1.71 -4.56
C MET A 47 -0.19 -2.24 -5.65
N LEU A 48 -0.18 -3.56 -5.84
CA LEU A 48 -1.18 -4.27 -6.65
C LEU A 48 -2.02 -5.18 -5.76
N ILE A 49 -3.34 -5.20 -6.00
CA ILE A 49 -4.28 -6.19 -5.47
C ILE A 49 -4.86 -6.91 -6.67
N LEU A 50 -4.63 -8.22 -6.76
CA LEU A 50 -4.93 -9.00 -7.96
C LEU A 50 -5.87 -10.16 -7.63
N ASP A 51 -6.97 -10.30 -8.38
CA ASP A 51 -7.66 -11.58 -8.42
C ASP A 51 -6.83 -12.58 -9.24
N TRP A 52 -6.91 -13.82 -8.86
CA TRP A 52 -6.24 -14.93 -9.55
C TRP A 52 -6.81 -15.17 -10.94
N GLN A 53 -8.13 -15.18 -11.05
CA GLN A 53 -8.86 -15.49 -12.27
C GLN A 53 -9.47 -14.23 -12.87
N VAL A 54 -8.88 -13.78 -13.96
CA VAL A 54 -9.39 -12.68 -14.79
C VAL A 54 -9.40 -13.15 -16.24
N PRO A 55 -10.37 -12.72 -17.08
CA PRO A 55 -10.65 -13.38 -18.38
C PRO A 55 -9.53 -13.36 -19.41
N ASP A 56 -8.65 -12.38 -19.44
CA ASP A 56 -7.67 -12.20 -20.51
C ASP A 56 -6.23 -12.53 -20.10
N LEU A 57 -5.77 -11.89 -19.04
CA LEU A 57 -4.44 -12.11 -18.48
C LEU A 57 -4.60 -12.34 -16.98
N SER A 58 -4.37 -13.56 -16.53
CA SER A 58 -4.59 -13.96 -15.13
C SER A 58 -3.73 -13.17 -14.14
N GLY A 59 -4.16 -13.14 -12.87
CA GLY A 59 -3.40 -12.51 -11.81
C GLY A 59 -1.95 -12.98 -11.70
N PRO A 60 -1.67 -14.30 -11.76
CA PRO A 60 -0.29 -14.82 -11.80
C PRO A 60 0.54 -14.33 -12.99
N GLU A 61 -0.07 -14.21 -14.17
CA GLU A 61 0.62 -13.68 -15.36
C GLU A 61 0.93 -12.19 -15.20
N VAL A 62 0.01 -11.41 -14.64
CA VAL A 62 0.26 -9.98 -14.30
C VAL A 62 1.36 -9.87 -13.26
N LEU A 63 1.36 -10.72 -12.22
CA LEU A 63 2.41 -10.76 -11.21
C LEU A 63 3.78 -11.08 -11.82
N HIS A 64 3.84 -12.12 -12.67
CA HIS A 64 5.07 -12.51 -13.35
C HIS A 64 5.64 -11.34 -14.17
N TRP A 65 4.78 -10.70 -14.98
CA TRP A 65 5.15 -9.52 -15.76
C TRP A 65 5.67 -8.38 -14.85
N ALA A 66 4.97 -8.10 -13.75
CA ALA A 66 5.35 -7.05 -12.82
C ALA A 66 6.72 -7.33 -12.16
N ARG A 67 6.99 -8.60 -11.80
CA ARG A 67 8.29 -9.01 -11.21
C ARG A 67 9.45 -8.93 -12.19
N GLU A 68 9.18 -9.09 -13.49
CA GLU A 68 10.21 -8.97 -14.53
C GLU A 68 10.47 -7.53 -14.97
N LYS A 69 9.44 -6.69 -15.00
CA LYS A 69 9.50 -5.38 -15.67
C LYS A 69 9.50 -4.18 -14.73
N LEU A 70 9.06 -4.34 -13.48
CA LEU A 70 8.99 -3.22 -12.53
C LEU A 70 10.17 -3.24 -11.56
N GLU A 71 10.85 -2.10 -11.46
CA GLU A 71 11.85 -1.81 -10.44
C GLU A 71 11.58 -0.39 -9.87
N PRO A 72 11.53 -0.23 -8.56
CA PRO A 72 11.62 -1.24 -7.51
C PRO A 72 10.40 -2.17 -7.49
N LYS A 73 10.57 -3.36 -6.91
CA LYS A 73 9.46 -4.32 -6.76
C LYS A 73 8.39 -3.77 -5.83
N ILE A 74 7.16 -3.67 -6.34
CA ILE A 74 6.02 -3.22 -5.56
C ILE A 74 5.31 -4.40 -4.88
N PRO A 75 4.69 -4.20 -3.68
CA PRO A 75 3.97 -5.27 -2.99
C PRO A 75 2.72 -5.71 -3.76
N VAL A 76 2.46 -7.00 -3.73
CA VAL A 76 1.33 -7.65 -4.39
C VAL A 76 0.55 -8.50 -3.41
N LEU A 77 -0.75 -8.24 -3.30
CA LEU A 77 -1.73 -9.04 -2.55
C LEU A 77 -2.63 -9.79 -3.54
N PHE A 78 -2.69 -11.11 -3.44
CA PHE A 78 -3.74 -11.86 -4.12
C PHE A 78 -5.04 -11.85 -3.32
N MET A 79 -6.14 -11.75 -4.04
CA MET A 79 -7.49 -11.72 -3.54
C MET A 79 -8.36 -12.63 -4.41
N THR A 80 -8.74 -13.82 -3.91
CA THR A 80 -9.31 -14.85 -4.78
C THR A 80 -10.25 -15.83 -4.06
N ASN A 81 -11.09 -16.51 -4.81
CA ASN A 81 -11.93 -17.62 -4.31
C ASN A 81 -11.16 -18.93 -4.07
N ARG A 82 -9.91 -19.03 -4.55
CA ARG A 82 -9.08 -20.21 -4.35
C ARG A 82 -8.62 -20.30 -2.90
N SER A 83 -9.02 -21.36 -2.21
CA SER A 83 -8.81 -21.52 -0.77
C SER A 83 -8.04 -22.80 -0.41
N SER A 84 -7.61 -23.60 -1.41
CA SER A 84 -6.80 -24.77 -1.13
C SER A 84 -5.40 -24.38 -0.67
N GLU A 85 -4.79 -25.19 0.17
CA GLU A 85 -3.42 -24.98 0.63
C GLU A 85 -2.43 -24.89 -0.54
N ASP A 86 -2.62 -25.76 -1.54
CA ASP A 86 -1.78 -25.78 -2.75
C ASP A 86 -1.89 -24.48 -3.56
N ASP A 87 -3.08 -23.90 -3.68
CA ASP A 87 -3.29 -22.62 -4.37
C ASP A 87 -2.60 -21.47 -3.62
N ILE A 88 -2.69 -21.44 -2.29
CA ILE A 88 -2.03 -20.44 -1.46
C ILE A 88 -0.51 -20.56 -1.60
N ILE A 89 0.03 -21.77 -1.50
CA ILE A 89 1.46 -22.05 -1.67
C ILE A 89 1.93 -21.59 -3.05
N ALA A 90 1.18 -21.94 -4.11
CA ALA A 90 1.51 -21.56 -5.48
C ALA A 90 1.52 -20.04 -5.66
N GLY A 91 0.55 -19.31 -5.07
CA GLY A 91 0.49 -17.85 -5.14
C GLY A 91 1.68 -17.17 -4.47
N LEU A 92 2.03 -17.60 -3.28
CA LEU A 92 3.17 -17.06 -2.53
C LEU A 92 4.51 -17.45 -3.20
N ALA A 93 4.64 -18.68 -3.69
CA ALA A 93 5.82 -19.14 -4.43
C ALA A 93 6.01 -18.38 -5.76
N ALA A 94 4.93 -17.93 -6.41
CA ALA A 94 5.00 -17.09 -7.61
C ALA A 94 5.52 -15.66 -7.33
N GLY A 95 5.70 -15.30 -6.05
CA GLY A 95 6.27 -14.01 -5.64
C GLY A 95 5.25 -12.99 -5.16
N ALA A 96 4.01 -13.40 -4.82
CA ALA A 96 3.08 -12.56 -4.08
C ALA A 96 3.58 -12.34 -2.64
N ASP A 97 3.30 -11.17 -2.10
CA ASP A 97 3.72 -10.79 -0.74
C ASP A 97 2.70 -11.20 0.31
N ASP A 98 1.44 -11.39 -0.09
CA ASP A 98 0.37 -11.90 0.77
C ASP A 98 -0.78 -12.46 -0.07
N TYR A 99 -1.70 -13.15 0.59
CA TYR A 99 -2.83 -13.86 -0.01
C TYR A 99 -4.08 -13.69 0.86
N MET A 100 -5.21 -13.39 0.23
CA MET A 100 -6.49 -13.21 0.92
C MET A 100 -7.61 -13.96 0.20
N ILE A 101 -8.41 -14.70 0.96
CA ILE A 101 -9.52 -15.51 0.42
C ILE A 101 -10.81 -14.69 0.48
N LYS A 102 -11.57 -14.71 -0.63
CA LYS A 102 -12.93 -14.17 -0.69
C LYS A 102 -13.90 -15.07 0.12
N PRO A 103 -14.91 -14.54 0.81
CA PRO A 103 -15.41 -13.17 0.78
C PRO A 103 -14.54 -12.18 1.56
N LEU A 104 -14.37 -10.98 1.02
CA LEU A 104 -13.50 -9.95 1.58
C LEU A 104 -14.06 -9.39 2.89
N ARG A 105 -13.23 -9.39 3.92
CA ARG A 105 -13.50 -8.70 5.18
C ARG A 105 -12.79 -7.35 5.17
N ARG A 106 -13.56 -6.26 5.30
CA ARG A 106 -13.03 -4.89 5.21
C ARG A 106 -11.84 -4.64 6.14
N GLY A 107 -11.94 -5.05 7.40
CA GLY A 107 -10.87 -4.88 8.38
C GLY A 107 -9.61 -5.70 8.06
N GLU A 108 -9.77 -6.91 7.55
CA GLU A 108 -8.66 -7.77 7.14
C GLU A 108 -7.94 -7.18 5.91
N LEU A 109 -8.68 -6.76 4.88
CA LEU A 109 -8.14 -6.12 3.69
C LEU A 109 -7.29 -4.89 4.07
N LEU A 110 -7.82 -4.03 4.93
CA LEU A 110 -7.13 -2.83 5.37
C LEU A 110 -5.87 -3.16 6.17
N ALA A 111 -5.94 -4.11 7.11
CA ALA A 111 -4.80 -4.52 7.93
C ALA A 111 -3.66 -5.12 7.08
N ARG A 112 -3.99 -5.98 6.10
CA ARG A 112 -3.01 -6.59 5.18
C ARG A 112 -2.39 -5.53 4.27
N THR A 113 -3.19 -4.64 3.67
CA THR A 113 -2.72 -3.52 2.85
C THR A 113 -1.75 -2.64 3.62
N GLN A 114 -2.09 -2.23 4.84
CA GLN A 114 -1.23 -1.42 5.68
C GLN A 114 0.07 -2.13 6.05
N ALA A 115 0.02 -3.43 6.35
CA ALA A 115 1.20 -4.22 6.67
C ALA A 115 2.16 -4.34 5.48
N LEU A 116 1.64 -4.53 4.27
CA LEU A 116 2.42 -4.62 3.04
C LEU A 116 3.06 -3.28 2.69
N LEU A 117 2.29 -2.19 2.71
CA LEU A 117 2.79 -0.84 2.44
C LEU A 117 3.84 -0.41 3.47
N ARG A 118 3.65 -0.71 4.75
CA ARG A 118 4.63 -0.42 5.80
C ARG A 118 5.96 -1.14 5.59
N ARG A 119 5.93 -2.39 5.13
CA ARG A 119 7.14 -3.17 4.81
C ARG A 119 7.85 -2.65 3.56
N ALA A 120 7.09 -2.33 2.51
CA ALA A 120 7.64 -1.87 1.25
C ALA A 120 8.15 -0.42 1.33
N TYR A 121 7.46 0.42 2.10
CA TYR A 121 7.71 1.87 2.20
C TYR A 121 7.90 2.32 3.65
N PRO A 122 9.01 1.95 4.30
CA PRO A 122 9.24 2.32 5.70
C PRO A 122 9.25 3.84 5.95
N ALA A 123 9.51 4.65 4.90
CA ALA A 123 9.47 6.11 4.97
C ALA A 123 8.05 6.66 5.18
N PHE A 124 7.04 5.95 4.70
CA PHE A 124 5.61 6.31 4.85
C PHE A 124 4.96 5.68 6.08
N ASN A 125 5.75 5.10 6.97
CA ASN A 125 5.22 4.53 8.19
C ASN A 125 4.80 5.67 9.13
N PRO A 126 3.53 5.76 9.58
CA PRO A 126 3.10 6.73 10.57
C PRO A 126 3.86 6.60 11.91
N ILE A 127 4.57 5.48 12.16
CA ILE A 127 5.47 5.33 13.31
C ILE A 127 6.69 6.29 13.22
N ASN A 128 7.02 6.79 12.04
CA ASN A 128 8.08 7.79 11.85
C ASN A 128 7.57 9.24 12.01
N GLN A 129 6.28 9.41 12.24
CA GLN A 129 5.68 10.69 12.58
C GLN A 129 5.39 10.73 14.08
N ILE A 130 5.89 11.74 14.73
CA ILE A 130 5.62 12.00 16.15
C ILE A 130 4.82 13.30 16.21
N GLN A 131 3.60 13.21 16.75
CA GLN A 131 2.71 14.35 16.84
C GLN A 131 2.66 14.89 18.25
N PHE A 132 2.80 16.23 18.38
CA PHE A 132 2.63 16.98 19.61
C PHE A 132 1.66 18.14 19.34
N GLY A 133 0.38 17.92 19.66
CA GLY A 133 -0.66 18.90 19.34
C GLY A 133 -0.72 19.18 17.84
N PRO A 134 -0.54 20.43 17.38
CA PRO A 134 -0.58 20.79 15.96
C PRO A 134 0.72 20.50 15.21
N TYR A 135 1.80 20.11 15.92
CA TYR A 135 3.11 19.82 15.34
C TYR A 135 3.24 18.36 14.96
N VAL A 136 3.71 18.08 13.73
CA VAL A 136 4.04 16.73 13.25
C VAL A 136 5.50 16.70 12.84
N PHE A 137 6.28 15.85 13.51
CA PHE A 137 7.70 15.60 13.24
C PHE A 137 7.84 14.34 12.42
N GLU A 138 8.34 14.43 11.21
CA GLU A 138 8.72 13.27 10.39
C GLU A 138 10.19 12.93 10.65
N THR A 139 10.43 11.98 11.54
CA THR A 139 11.77 11.69 12.06
C THR A 139 12.77 11.18 11.03
N ARG A 140 12.28 10.68 9.89
CA ARG A 140 13.14 10.16 8.82
C ARG A 140 13.53 11.21 7.79
N SER A 141 12.60 12.07 7.40
CA SER A 141 12.82 13.14 6.42
C SER A 141 13.39 14.41 7.06
N GLY A 142 13.29 14.54 8.39
CA GLY A 142 13.61 15.77 9.10
C GLY A 142 12.59 16.88 8.85
N HIS A 143 11.41 16.54 8.35
CA HIS A 143 10.34 17.52 8.11
C HIS A 143 9.51 17.78 9.36
N LEU A 144 9.26 19.05 9.59
CA LEU A 144 8.37 19.54 10.64
C LEU A 144 7.18 20.25 10.00
N THR A 145 5.96 19.91 10.42
CA THR A 145 4.76 20.63 10.02
C THR A 145 4.01 21.17 11.22
N LEU A 146 3.37 22.32 11.04
CA LEU A 146 2.46 22.95 12.00
C LEU A 146 1.09 23.12 11.32
N ASN A 147 0.05 22.53 11.85
CA ASN A 147 -1.30 22.54 11.24
C ASN A 147 -1.29 22.11 9.76
N GLY A 148 -0.41 21.16 9.39
CA GLY A 148 -0.26 20.67 8.01
C GLY A 148 0.58 21.56 7.09
N GLN A 149 1.07 22.71 7.55
CA GLN A 149 2.00 23.57 6.81
C GLN A 149 3.45 23.23 7.18
N MET A 150 4.31 23.07 6.16
CA MET A 150 5.73 22.77 6.38
C MET A 150 6.43 23.96 7.01
N ILE A 151 7.24 23.70 8.03
CA ILE A 151 8.16 24.66 8.65
C ILE A 151 9.56 24.31 8.15
N GLU A 152 10.23 25.29 7.54
CA GLU A 152 11.63 25.14 7.15
C GLU A 152 12.52 25.19 8.41
N VAL A 153 13.20 24.07 8.68
CA VAL A 153 14.14 23.92 9.78
C VAL A 153 15.39 23.21 9.30
N THR A 154 16.53 23.57 9.84
CA THR A 154 17.76 22.77 9.67
C THR A 154 17.66 21.46 10.45
N GLN A 155 18.48 20.47 10.10
CA GLN A 155 18.50 19.20 10.84
C GLN A 155 18.75 19.38 12.33
N LYS A 156 19.64 20.30 12.72
CA LYS A 156 19.93 20.58 14.13
C LYS A 156 18.75 21.20 14.86
N GLU A 157 18.04 22.10 14.21
CA GLU A 157 16.81 22.72 14.78
C GLU A 157 15.70 21.69 14.93
N PHE A 158 15.54 20.80 13.94
CA PHE A 158 14.60 19.68 14.00
C PHE A 158 14.91 18.76 15.18
N ASP A 159 16.15 18.30 15.33
CA ASP A 159 16.57 17.40 16.40
C ASP A 159 16.40 18.04 17.79
N LEU A 160 16.74 19.32 17.90
CA LEU A 160 16.56 20.10 19.13
C LEU A 160 15.08 20.26 19.49
N ALA A 161 14.25 20.64 18.53
CA ALA A 161 12.81 20.77 18.72
C ALA A 161 12.19 19.43 19.14
N LEU A 162 12.52 18.34 18.46
CA LEU A 162 12.04 17.01 18.78
C LEU A 162 12.45 16.58 20.20
N LEU A 163 13.68 16.89 20.62
CA LEU A 163 14.17 16.62 21.98
C LEU A 163 13.33 17.40 23.03
N PHE A 164 13.07 18.67 22.79
CA PHE A 164 12.25 19.49 23.68
C PHE A 164 10.82 18.96 23.78
N PHE A 165 10.18 18.67 22.65
CA PHE A 165 8.81 18.16 22.63
C PHE A 165 8.66 16.79 23.31
N ARG A 166 9.66 15.91 23.19
CA ARG A 166 9.68 14.61 23.90
C ARG A 166 9.82 14.73 25.40
N ASN A 167 10.37 15.84 25.90
CA ASN A 167 10.59 16.09 27.32
C ASN A 167 9.64 17.14 27.91
N LEU A 168 8.62 17.59 27.15
CA LEU A 168 7.58 18.47 27.66
C LEU A 168 6.89 17.83 28.87
N GLY A 169 6.93 18.49 30.01
CA GLY A 169 6.29 18.05 31.26
C GLY A 169 7.10 17.04 32.09
N ARG A 170 8.39 16.83 31.77
CA ARG A 170 9.31 16.16 32.68
C ARG A 170 10.16 17.22 33.39
N PRO A 171 10.16 17.21 34.75
CA PRO A 171 11.02 18.11 35.52
C PRO A 171 12.50 17.81 35.32
#